data_c8269a4534f0d2a3aaa62cb76f232651
#
_entry.id   c8269a4534f0d2a3aaa62cb76f232651
#
_cell.length_a   1.000
_cell.length_b   1.000
_cell.length_c   1.000
_cell.angle_alpha   90.00
_cell.angle_beta   90.00
_cell.angle_gamma   90.00
#
_symmetry.space_group_name_H-M   'P 1'
#
loop_
_entity.id
_entity.type
_entity.pdbx_description
1 polymer ?
#
loop_
_entity_poly.entity_id
_entity_poly.type
_entity_poly.pdbx_seq_one_letter_code
_entity_poly.pdbx_strand_id
1 'polypeptide(L)'
;MEEKKYKLTEESIKFNGKTLYRIESLIDFGTIKKGDKGGFIESERNLSHEGHAWVSDNAKVFGNARVYGDAGITDDARVSGDAEVYGHAWLYGESMVCCNAVVYGNAWVSGCARVSGRAKVFGKAQVYDDAKIFGDAKVYDNAEVFGHAWIHDNASVYGDANVFGDAWIHDNASVYGNAKVYDNAEVYEDGGVLDNAEVYGNAHIDGIWICDDDKVQ
;
A
#
# COMPACT_ATOMS: atom_id res chain seq x y z
N MET A 1 -9.02 3.27 33.69
CA MET A 1 -8.92 2.19 32.70
C MET A 1 -9.32 2.82 31.37
N GLU A 2 -8.47 2.76 30.38
CA GLU A 2 -8.84 3.22 29.03
C GLU A 2 -9.98 2.33 28.51
N GLU A 3 -10.98 2.95 27.93
CA GLU A 3 -12.14 2.24 27.36
C GLU A 3 -11.68 1.49 26.11
N LYS A 4 -11.77 0.14 26.13
CA LYS A 4 -11.37 -0.67 24.98
C LYS A 4 -12.36 -0.48 23.84
N LYS A 5 -11.85 -0.19 22.65
CA LYS A 5 -12.66 -0.05 21.43
C LYS A 5 -13.24 -1.39 20.95
N TYR A 6 -12.50 -2.48 21.13
CA TYR A 6 -12.87 -3.83 20.70
C TYR A 6 -12.33 -4.89 21.65
N LYS A 7 -12.79 -6.12 21.49
CA LYS A 7 -12.26 -7.32 22.12
C LYS A 7 -11.90 -8.39 21.09
N LEU A 8 -11.03 -9.30 21.46
CA LEU A 8 -10.83 -10.55 20.73
C LEU A 8 -11.95 -11.52 21.10
N THR A 9 -12.54 -12.20 20.11
CA THR A 9 -13.57 -13.22 20.34
C THR A 9 -12.96 -14.62 20.41
N GLU A 10 -13.79 -15.62 20.72
CA GLU A 10 -13.36 -17.04 20.65
C GLU A 10 -13.29 -17.56 19.22
N GLU A 11 -13.91 -16.87 18.26
CA GLU A 11 -13.84 -17.21 16.84
C GLU A 11 -12.42 -16.95 16.33
N SER A 12 -11.77 -18.00 15.84
CA SER A 12 -10.37 -17.91 15.40
C SER A 12 -10.11 -18.76 14.16
N ILE A 13 -9.06 -18.40 13.45
CA ILE A 13 -8.55 -19.14 12.28
C ILE A 13 -7.07 -19.45 12.44
N LYS A 14 -6.62 -20.51 11.80
CA LYS A 14 -5.19 -20.80 11.61
C LYS A 14 -4.74 -20.22 10.28
N PHE A 15 -3.75 -19.36 10.30
CA PHE A 15 -3.20 -18.72 9.13
C PHE A 15 -1.68 -18.56 9.24
N ASN A 16 -0.91 -19.08 8.28
CA ASN A 16 0.56 -19.04 8.27
C ASN A 16 1.20 -19.51 9.60
N GLY A 17 0.68 -20.59 10.19
CA GLY A 17 1.16 -21.13 11.46
C GLY A 17 0.78 -20.36 12.72
N LYS A 18 0.04 -19.26 12.57
CA LYS A 18 -0.45 -18.40 13.66
C LYS A 18 -1.94 -18.62 13.92
N THR A 19 -2.40 -18.26 15.12
CA THR A 19 -3.82 -18.19 15.44
C THR A 19 -4.24 -16.73 15.40
N LEU A 20 -5.20 -16.41 14.55
CA LEU A 20 -5.78 -15.07 14.46
C LEU A 20 -7.20 -15.11 15.01
N TYR A 21 -7.57 -14.11 15.76
CA TYR A 21 -8.85 -14.00 16.45
C TYR A 21 -9.70 -12.92 15.78
N ARG A 22 -10.97 -13.22 15.57
CA ARG A 22 -11.93 -12.23 15.13
C ARG A 22 -12.13 -11.17 16.19
N ILE A 23 -12.22 -9.92 15.77
CA ILE A 23 -12.52 -8.80 16.68
C ILE A 23 -14.03 -8.48 16.68
N GLU A 24 -14.50 -7.90 17.78
CA GLU A 24 -15.87 -7.42 17.95
C GLU A 24 -15.82 -6.05 18.64
N SER A 25 -16.53 -5.07 18.07
CA SER A 25 -16.58 -3.71 18.61
C SER A 25 -17.31 -3.66 19.96
N LEU A 26 -16.75 -2.91 20.90
CA LEU A 26 -17.34 -2.66 22.23
C LEU A 26 -18.07 -1.31 22.31
N ILE A 27 -17.83 -0.43 21.34
CA ILE A 27 -18.36 0.93 21.29
C ILE A 27 -18.80 1.30 19.86
N ASP A 28 -19.59 2.35 19.71
CA ASP A 28 -19.88 2.96 18.42
C ASP A 28 -18.76 3.94 18.02
N PHE A 29 -18.24 3.84 16.78
CA PHE A 29 -17.31 4.81 16.23
C PHE A 29 -17.37 4.81 14.69
N GLY A 30 -17.25 5.98 14.07
CA GLY A 30 -17.41 6.09 12.62
C GLY A 30 -18.70 5.43 12.13
N THR A 31 -18.58 4.46 11.23
CA THR A 31 -19.72 3.65 10.74
C THR A 31 -19.90 2.34 11.52
N ILE A 32 -18.96 1.99 12.38
CA ILE A 32 -18.95 0.75 13.17
C ILE A 32 -19.84 0.89 14.39
N LYS A 33 -20.66 -0.12 14.64
CA LYS A 33 -21.57 -0.19 15.79
C LYS A 33 -21.07 -1.18 16.83
N LYS A 34 -21.42 -0.93 18.09
CA LYS A 34 -21.16 -1.89 19.17
C LYS A 34 -21.77 -3.25 18.82
N GLY A 35 -20.94 -4.29 18.90
CA GLY A 35 -21.30 -5.67 18.55
C GLY A 35 -20.96 -6.05 17.11
N ASP A 36 -20.57 -5.10 16.25
CA ASP A 36 -20.12 -5.41 14.90
C ASP A 36 -18.87 -6.27 14.96
N LYS A 37 -18.87 -7.32 14.15
CA LYS A 37 -17.70 -8.20 13.97
C LYS A 37 -16.76 -7.59 12.93
N GLY A 38 -15.48 -7.53 13.29
CA GLY A 38 -14.43 -7.13 12.37
C GLY A 38 -13.69 -8.32 11.75
N GLY A 39 -12.51 -8.08 11.25
CA GLY A 39 -11.61 -9.08 10.67
C GLY A 39 -10.81 -9.86 11.73
N PHE A 40 -9.64 -10.33 11.35
CA PHE A 40 -8.82 -11.21 12.18
C PHE A 40 -7.48 -10.57 12.54
N ILE A 41 -7.12 -10.57 13.82
CA ILE A 41 -5.83 -10.10 14.29
C ILE A 41 -5.16 -11.17 15.19
N GLU A 42 -3.82 -11.18 15.22
CA GLU A 42 -3.06 -12.11 16.08
C GLU A 42 -3.14 -11.71 17.56
N SER A 43 -3.10 -10.41 17.83
CA SER A 43 -3.13 -9.87 19.20
C SER A 43 -3.59 -8.40 19.20
N GLU A 44 -3.94 -7.86 20.35
CA GLU A 44 -4.38 -6.44 20.49
C GLU A 44 -3.32 -5.42 20.04
N ARG A 45 -2.04 -5.76 20.00
CA ARG A 45 -0.97 -4.87 19.48
C ARG A 45 -1.10 -4.55 17.99
N ASN A 46 -1.83 -5.39 17.23
CA ASN A 46 -1.98 -5.23 15.79
C ASN A 46 -2.97 -4.13 15.38
N LEU A 47 -3.88 -3.75 16.26
CA LEU A 47 -4.87 -2.71 16.00
C LEU A 47 -4.98 -1.78 17.20
N SER A 48 -4.85 -0.49 16.99
CA SER A 48 -4.96 0.51 18.07
C SER A 48 -6.39 0.58 18.62
N HIS A 49 -6.50 0.79 19.93
CA HIS A 49 -7.74 1.16 20.59
C HIS A 49 -8.07 2.65 20.45
N GLU A 50 -7.10 3.47 20.06
CA GLU A 50 -7.29 4.89 19.77
C GLU A 50 -7.69 5.10 18.30
N GLY A 51 -8.37 6.23 18.02
CA GLY A 51 -8.81 6.59 16.67
C GLY A 51 -9.88 5.66 16.11
N HIS A 52 -10.11 5.75 14.80
CA HIS A 52 -11.16 4.98 14.12
C HIS A 52 -10.63 3.82 13.27
N ALA A 53 -9.32 3.50 13.37
CA ALA A 53 -8.76 2.38 12.62
C ALA A 53 -9.56 1.09 12.85
N TRP A 54 -9.85 0.37 11.76
CA TRP A 54 -10.62 -0.85 11.82
C TRP A 54 -10.14 -1.90 10.82
N VAL A 55 -10.26 -3.16 11.23
CA VAL A 55 -10.06 -4.34 10.38
C VAL A 55 -11.39 -5.01 10.22
N SER A 56 -11.89 -5.20 9.00
CA SER A 56 -13.21 -5.77 8.71
C SER A 56 -13.14 -7.02 7.83
N ASP A 57 -14.27 -7.62 7.61
CA ASP A 57 -14.50 -8.78 6.75
C ASP A 57 -13.55 -9.96 7.03
N ASN A 58 -12.75 -10.37 6.08
CA ASN A 58 -11.76 -11.43 6.20
C ASN A 58 -10.32 -10.90 6.28
N ALA A 59 -10.15 -9.60 6.41
CA ALA A 59 -8.83 -8.98 6.50
C ALA A 59 -8.02 -9.53 7.69
N LYS A 60 -6.71 -9.62 7.51
CA LYS A 60 -5.82 -10.27 8.46
C LYS A 60 -4.64 -9.37 8.82
N VAL A 61 -4.46 -9.10 10.14
CA VAL A 61 -3.30 -8.35 10.64
C VAL A 61 -2.56 -9.20 11.66
N PHE A 62 -1.28 -9.46 11.41
CA PHE A 62 -0.51 -10.38 12.24
C PHE A 62 1.00 -10.06 12.26
N GLY A 63 1.76 -10.78 13.08
CA GLY A 63 3.16 -10.46 13.33
C GLY A 63 3.27 -9.24 14.23
N ASN A 64 4.23 -8.39 13.96
CA ASN A 64 4.39 -7.11 14.65
C ASN A 64 3.68 -5.95 13.93
N ALA A 65 2.92 -6.26 12.88
CA ALA A 65 2.22 -5.25 12.09
C ALA A 65 1.27 -4.41 12.95
N ARG A 66 1.17 -3.12 12.64
CA ARG A 66 0.40 -2.14 13.40
C ARG A 66 -0.54 -1.37 12.50
N VAL A 67 -1.81 -1.30 12.89
CA VAL A 67 -2.85 -0.50 12.23
C VAL A 67 -3.38 0.52 13.24
N TYR A 68 -3.33 1.81 12.90
CA TYR A 68 -3.73 2.88 13.82
C TYR A 68 -4.22 4.15 13.09
N GLY A 69 -4.60 5.19 13.85
CA GLY A 69 -5.24 6.38 13.29
C GLY A 69 -6.66 6.09 12.83
N ASP A 70 -6.96 6.38 11.58
CA ASP A 70 -8.26 6.15 10.95
C ASP A 70 -8.14 5.18 9.74
N ALA A 71 -7.12 4.33 9.75
CA ALA A 71 -6.86 3.38 8.66
C ALA A 71 -7.91 2.27 8.60
N GLY A 72 -8.32 1.92 7.38
CA GLY A 72 -9.25 0.82 7.09
C GLY A 72 -8.57 -0.35 6.38
N ILE A 73 -8.76 -1.56 6.91
CA ILE A 73 -8.29 -2.81 6.27
C ILE A 73 -9.51 -3.70 6.08
N THR A 74 -9.85 -4.04 4.84
CA THR A 74 -11.10 -4.75 4.54
C THR A 74 -10.91 -5.87 3.52
N ASP A 75 -11.97 -6.57 3.20
CA ASP A 75 -12.00 -7.73 2.29
C ASP A 75 -11.05 -8.84 2.73
N ASP A 76 -10.13 -9.27 1.86
CA ASP A 76 -9.09 -10.26 2.13
C ASP A 76 -7.69 -9.65 2.27
N ALA A 77 -7.60 -8.33 2.49
CA ALA A 77 -6.33 -7.62 2.64
C ALA A 77 -5.49 -8.15 3.82
N ARG A 78 -4.17 -8.08 3.68
CA ARG A 78 -3.23 -8.65 4.66
C ARG A 78 -2.16 -7.65 5.05
N VAL A 79 -1.96 -7.49 6.36
CA VAL A 79 -0.86 -6.68 6.91
C VAL A 79 -0.04 -7.56 7.85
N SER A 80 1.28 -7.64 7.63
CA SER A 80 2.13 -8.57 8.39
C SER A 80 3.58 -8.11 8.52
N GLY A 81 4.39 -8.89 9.25
CA GLY A 81 5.78 -8.51 9.55
C GLY A 81 5.82 -7.36 10.55
N ASP A 82 6.61 -6.36 10.28
CA ASP A 82 6.74 -5.10 11.03
C ASP A 82 6.06 -3.92 10.28
N ALA A 83 5.13 -4.21 9.37
CA ALA A 83 4.46 -3.21 8.56
C ALA A 83 3.57 -2.27 9.38
N GLU A 84 3.49 -1.02 8.95
CA GLU A 84 2.62 -0.02 9.57
C GLU A 84 1.62 0.55 8.56
N VAL A 85 0.34 0.61 8.96
CA VAL A 85 -0.73 1.24 8.18
C VAL A 85 -1.45 2.25 9.06
N TYR A 86 -1.46 3.51 8.67
CA TYR A 86 -2.04 4.56 9.51
C TYR A 86 -2.53 5.80 8.75
N GLY A 87 -2.99 6.82 9.50
CA GLY A 87 -3.66 7.97 8.92
C GLY A 87 -5.04 7.58 8.42
N HIS A 88 -5.40 7.96 7.23
CA HIS A 88 -6.63 7.59 6.53
C HIS A 88 -6.35 6.60 5.39
N ALA A 89 -5.31 5.78 5.52
CA ALA A 89 -4.96 4.79 4.50
C ALA A 89 -6.00 3.67 4.41
N TRP A 90 -6.28 3.22 3.18
CA TRP A 90 -7.21 2.13 2.94
C TRP A 90 -6.54 0.99 2.19
N LEU A 91 -6.71 -0.23 2.73
CA LEU A 91 -6.29 -1.49 2.10
C LEU A 91 -7.51 -2.36 1.87
N TYR A 92 -7.73 -2.83 0.64
CA TYR A 92 -8.88 -3.68 0.31
C TYR A 92 -8.54 -4.68 -0.82
N GLY A 93 -9.51 -5.56 -1.16
CA GLY A 93 -9.27 -6.66 -2.07
C GLY A 93 -8.36 -7.72 -1.46
N GLU A 94 -7.44 -8.26 -2.22
CA GLU A 94 -6.41 -9.22 -1.78
C GLU A 94 -5.05 -8.56 -1.55
N SER A 95 -5.02 -7.24 -1.35
CA SER A 95 -3.80 -6.46 -1.20
C SER A 95 -2.94 -6.93 -0.01
N MET A 96 -1.62 -6.78 -0.14
CA MET A 96 -0.68 -7.22 0.88
C MET A 96 0.34 -6.13 1.22
N VAL A 97 0.46 -5.82 2.51
CA VAL A 97 1.52 -4.96 3.06
C VAL A 97 2.32 -5.75 4.08
N CYS A 98 3.63 -5.88 3.88
CA CYS A 98 4.45 -6.74 4.76
C CYS A 98 5.88 -6.25 4.93
N CYS A 99 6.64 -7.00 5.72
CA CYS A 99 8.02 -6.66 6.09
C CYS A 99 8.08 -5.38 6.94
N ASN A 100 8.81 -4.35 6.50
CA ASN A 100 8.89 -3.05 7.16
C ASN A 100 8.20 -1.94 6.32
N ALA A 101 7.27 -2.33 5.45
CA ALA A 101 6.58 -1.38 4.58
C ALA A 101 5.63 -0.48 5.35
N VAL A 102 5.48 0.76 4.88
CA VAL A 102 4.63 1.76 5.54
C VAL A 102 3.63 2.35 4.54
N VAL A 103 2.34 2.28 4.89
CA VAL A 103 1.26 2.89 4.10
C VAL A 103 0.53 3.91 4.97
N TYR A 104 0.46 5.18 4.54
CA TYR A 104 -0.12 6.23 5.37
C TYR A 104 -0.68 7.43 4.58
N GLY A 105 -1.19 8.42 5.31
CA GLY A 105 -1.87 9.57 4.70
C GLY A 105 -3.26 9.18 4.23
N ASN A 106 -3.58 9.46 2.99
CA ASN A 106 -4.83 9.05 2.32
C ASN A 106 -4.54 8.04 1.19
N ALA A 107 -3.48 7.25 1.33
CA ALA A 107 -3.07 6.30 0.31
C ALA A 107 -4.01 5.10 0.24
N TRP A 108 -4.17 4.55 -0.97
CA TRP A 108 -5.00 3.38 -1.22
C TRP A 108 -4.16 2.26 -1.82
N VAL A 109 -4.32 1.05 -1.28
CA VAL A 109 -3.69 -0.16 -1.82
C VAL A 109 -4.77 -1.22 -2.02
N SER A 110 -4.95 -1.70 -3.24
CA SER A 110 -6.09 -2.57 -3.56
C SER A 110 -5.77 -3.64 -4.61
N GLY A 111 -6.79 -4.38 -5.05
CA GLY A 111 -6.59 -5.49 -5.96
C GLY A 111 -5.72 -6.57 -5.32
N CYS A 112 -4.74 -7.07 -6.04
CA CYS A 112 -3.71 -8.00 -5.58
C CYS A 112 -2.35 -7.29 -5.34
N ALA A 113 -2.35 -5.96 -5.23
CA ALA A 113 -1.14 -5.16 -5.08
C ALA A 113 -0.34 -5.53 -3.83
N ARG A 114 1.00 -5.42 -3.95
CA ARG A 114 1.91 -5.80 -2.87
C ARG A 114 2.87 -4.67 -2.53
N VAL A 115 2.92 -4.29 -1.26
CA VAL A 115 3.89 -3.33 -0.72
C VAL A 115 4.76 -4.03 0.30
N SER A 116 6.07 -4.09 0.09
CA SER A 116 6.98 -4.88 0.93
C SER A 116 8.37 -4.24 1.09
N GLY A 117 9.29 -4.93 1.77
CA GLY A 117 10.61 -4.36 2.07
C GLY A 117 10.50 -3.21 3.05
N ARG A 118 11.06 -2.07 2.74
CA ARG A 118 10.94 -0.78 3.46
C ARG A 118 10.21 0.28 2.62
N ALA A 119 9.46 -0.17 1.63
CA ALA A 119 8.72 0.70 0.72
C ALA A 119 7.70 1.56 1.46
N LYS A 120 7.45 2.74 0.91
CA LYS A 120 6.48 3.69 1.48
C LYS A 120 5.46 4.13 0.44
N VAL A 121 4.18 4.02 0.79
CA VAL A 121 3.07 4.53 -0.02
C VAL A 121 2.31 5.56 0.80
N PHE A 122 2.23 6.81 0.34
CA PHE A 122 1.64 7.87 1.16
C PHE A 122 1.06 9.03 0.34
N GLY A 123 0.60 10.09 1.02
CA GLY A 123 -0.12 11.17 0.35
C GLY A 123 -1.52 10.72 -0.05
N LYS A 124 -1.85 10.79 -1.31
CA LYS A 124 -3.08 10.27 -1.92
C LYS A 124 -2.77 9.20 -2.97
N ALA A 125 -1.57 8.64 -2.93
CA ALA A 125 -1.12 7.65 -3.90
C ALA A 125 -2.03 6.43 -3.94
N GLN A 126 -2.20 5.87 -5.14
CA GLN A 126 -3.00 4.69 -5.37
C GLN A 126 -2.13 3.58 -5.97
N VAL A 127 -2.17 2.40 -5.37
CA VAL A 127 -1.46 1.22 -5.85
C VAL A 127 -2.47 0.09 -5.97
N TYR A 128 -2.70 -0.42 -7.19
CA TYR A 128 -3.78 -1.37 -7.40
C TYR A 128 -3.47 -2.42 -8.48
N ASP A 129 -4.44 -3.29 -8.79
CA ASP A 129 -4.29 -4.47 -9.64
C ASP A 129 -3.21 -5.42 -9.07
N ASP A 130 -2.20 -5.78 -9.86
CA ASP A 130 -1.10 -6.67 -9.49
C ASP A 130 0.23 -5.93 -9.27
N ALA A 131 0.20 -4.61 -9.07
CA ALA A 131 1.39 -3.78 -8.89
C ALA A 131 2.22 -4.18 -7.66
N LYS A 132 3.55 -4.04 -7.79
CA LYS A 132 4.49 -4.41 -6.71
C LYS A 132 5.43 -3.26 -6.39
N ILE A 133 5.42 -2.87 -5.10
CA ILE A 133 6.29 -1.82 -4.57
C ILE A 133 7.17 -2.46 -3.49
N PHE A 134 8.49 -2.44 -3.65
CA PHE A 134 9.38 -3.09 -2.69
C PHE A 134 10.77 -2.41 -2.59
N GLY A 135 11.69 -2.99 -1.81
CA GLY A 135 12.96 -2.31 -1.52
C GLY A 135 12.75 -1.11 -0.61
N ASP A 136 13.32 0.01 -0.95
CA ASP A 136 13.19 1.32 -0.31
C ASP A 136 12.34 2.30 -1.15
N ALA A 137 11.61 1.80 -2.15
CA ALA A 137 10.82 2.57 -3.09
C ALA A 137 9.75 3.44 -2.42
N LYS A 138 9.42 4.55 -3.08
CA LYS A 138 8.40 5.50 -2.58
C LYS A 138 7.38 5.82 -3.67
N VAL A 139 6.10 5.73 -3.30
CA VAL A 139 4.99 6.18 -4.15
C VAL A 139 4.16 7.18 -3.34
N TYR A 140 4.04 8.41 -3.82
CA TYR A 140 3.42 9.46 -3.00
C TYR A 140 2.74 10.58 -3.81
N ASP A 141 2.23 11.59 -3.12
CA ASP A 141 1.37 12.65 -3.65
C ASP A 141 0.08 12.08 -4.26
N ASN A 142 -0.21 12.27 -5.53
CA ASN A 142 -1.38 11.74 -6.24
C ASN A 142 -0.98 10.63 -7.25
N ALA A 143 0.22 10.06 -7.15
CA ALA A 143 0.72 9.09 -8.12
C ALA A 143 -0.13 7.81 -8.15
N GLU A 144 -0.29 7.24 -9.34
CA GLU A 144 -0.99 5.98 -9.56
C GLU A 144 -0.04 4.92 -10.12
N VAL A 145 -0.01 3.75 -9.47
CA VAL A 145 0.79 2.60 -9.92
C VAL A 145 -0.12 1.39 -10.01
N PHE A 146 -0.28 0.81 -11.20
CA PHE A 146 -1.25 -0.25 -11.42
C PHE A 146 -0.84 -1.25 -12.54
N GLY A 147 -1.72 -2.19 -12.87
CA GLY A 147 -1.39 -3.27 -13.77
C GLY A 147 -0.39 -4.22 -13.13
N HIS A 148 0.63 -4.61 -13.84
CA HIS A 148 1.74 -5.43 -13.35
C HIS A 148 3.02 -4.64 -13.09
N ALA A 149 2.92 -3.33 -12.92
CA ALA A 149 4.08 -2.45 -12.75
C ALA A 149 4.90 -2.78 -11.49
N TRP A 150 6.22 -2.67 -11.59
CA TRP A 150 7.15 -2.92 -10.50
C TRP A 150 7.95 -1.66 -10.19
N ILE A 151 7.88 -1.22 -8.92
CA ILE A 151 8.68 -0.10 -8.41
C ILE A 151 9.54 -0.63 -7.28
N HIS A 152 10.87 -0.56 -7.42
CA HIS A 152 11.73 -1.15 -6.41
C HIS A 152 13.06 -0.43 -6.20
N ASP A 153 13.93 -0.99 -5.37
CA ASP A 153 15.16 -0.40 -4.90
C ASP A 153 14.92 0.97 -4.23
N ASN A 154 15.48 2.06 -4.71
CA ASN A 154 15.29 3.41 -4.17
C ASN A 154 14.40 4.30 -5.06
N ALA A 155 13.71 3.71 -6.04
CA ALA A 155 12.91 4.44 -7.01
C ALA A 155 11.80 5.27 -6.37
N SER A 156 11.44 6.37 -7.00
CA SER A 156 10.40 7.27 -6.52
C SER A 156 9.39 7.61 -7.62
N VAL A 157 8.09 7.45 -7.32
CA VAL A 157 6.99 7.84 -8.21
C VAL A 157 6.11 8.82 -7.45
N TYR A 158 5.93 10.05 -7.97
CA TYR A 158 5.21 11.09 -7.24
C TYR A 158 4.57 12.17 -8.14
N GLY A 159 3.94 13.17 -7.53
CA GLY A 159 3.13 14.13 -8.27
C GLY A 159 1.83 13.50 -8.76
N ASP A 160 1.47 13.74 -9.99
CA ASP A 160 0.32 13.13 -10.70
C ASP A 160 0.77 12.04 -11.69
N ALA A 161 1.96 11.44 -11.47
CA ALA A 161 2.56 10.46 -12.35
C ALA A 161 1.78 9.14 -12.39
N ASN A 162 1.77 8.51 -13.57
CA ASN A 162 1.11 7.23 -13.79
C ASN A 162 2.11 6.17 -14.28
N VAL A 163 2.23 5.06 -13.56
CA VAL A 163 3.07 3.92 -13.96
C VAL A 163 2.20 2.67 -14.04
N PHE A 164 2.13 2.05 -15.22
CA PHE A 164 1.21 0.94 -15.44
C PHE A 164 1.68 -0.05 -16.53
N GLY A 165 0.84 -1.04 -16.84
CA GLY A 165 1.25 -2.12 -17.72
C GLY A 165 2.25 -3.04 -17.03
N ASP A 166 3.29 -3.44 -17.73
CA ASP A 166 4.42 -4.24 -17.22
C ASP A 166 5.68 -3.35 -16.99
N ALA A 167 5.48 -2.06 -16.73
CA ALA A 167 6.57 -1.09 -16.56
C ALA A 167 7.42 -1.36 -15.31
N TRP A 168 8.74 -1.10 -15.41
CA TRP A 168 9.71 -1.29 -14.34
C TRP A 168 10.41 0.03 -14.02
N ILE A 169 10.36 0.44 -12.74
CA ILE A 169 11.06 1.63 -12.24
C ILE A 169 11.93 1.18 -11.07
N HIS A 170 13.24 1.29 -11.20
CA HIS A 170 14.13 0.75 -10.18
C HIS A 170 15.44 1.56 -10.00
N ASP A 171 16.37 1.04 -9.20
CA ASP A 171 17.57 1.74 -8.77
C ASP A 171 17.23 3.08 -8.08
N ASN A 172 17.70 4.21 -8.60
CA ASN A 172 17.40 5.55 -8.07
C ASN A 172 16.47 6.34 -9.00
N ALA A 173 15.79 5.68 -9.92
CA ALA A 173 14.95 6.32 -10.93
C ALA A 173 13.80 7.13 -10.32
N SER A 174 13.39 8.19 -11.01
CA SER A 174 12.31 9.07 -10.57
C SER A 174 11.30 9.33 -11.67
N VAL A 175 10.01 9.12 -11.37
CA VAL A 175 8.90 9.44 -12.28
C VAL A 175 7.97 10.42 -11.57
N TYR A 176 7.77 11.62 -12.12
CA TYR A 176 6.97 12.64 -11.44
C TYR A 176 6.33 13.68 -12.38
N GLY A 177 5.63 14.68 -11.82
CA GLY A 177 4.80 15.59 -12.61
C GLY A 177 3.54 14.87 -13.10
N ASN A 178 3.20 15.01 -14.36
CA ASN A 178 2.11 14.28 -15.04
C ASN A 178 2.66 13.14 -15.93
N ALA A 179 3.89 12.71 -15.69
CA ALA A 179 4.60 11.74 -16.52
C ALA A 179 3.89 10.38 -16.56
N LYS A 180 4.05 9.68 -17.67
CA LYS A 180 3.51 8.33 -17.83
C LYS A 180 4.60 7.36 -18.26
N VAL A 181 4.66 6.22 -17.57
CA VAL A 181 5.53 5.10 -17.95
C VAL A 181 4.67 3.84 -18.03
N TYR A 182 4.63 3.20 -19.22
CA TYR A 182 3.71 2.09 -19.42
C TYR A 182 4.18 1.05 -20.45
N ASP A 183 3.37 0.04 -20.72
CA ASP A 183 3.71 -1.15 -21.49
C ASP A 183 4.88 -1.92 -20.83
N ASN A 184 5.97 -2.20 -21.54
CA ASN A 184 7.16 -2.88 -21.02
C ASN A 184 8.34 -1.88 -20.81
N ALA A 185 8.04 -0.60 -20.64
CA ALA A 185 9.08 0.42 -20.48
C ALA A 185 9.84 0.25 -19.16
N GLU A 186 11.13 0.55 -19.18
CA GLU A 186 12.03 0.44 -18.04
C GLU A 186 12.75 1.78 -17.78
N VAL A 187 12.75 2.25 -16.54
CA VAL A 187 13.46 3.46 -16.10
C VAL A 187 14.34 3.08 -14.92
N TYR A 188 15.66 3.27 -15.04
CA TYR A 188 16.61 2.75 -14.07
C TYR A 188 17.85 3.63 -13.90
N GLU A 189 18.81 3.19 -13.08
CA GLU A 189 19.94 3.99 -12.64
C GLU A 189 19.45 5.31 -11.99
N ASP A 190 19.94 6.45 -12.44
CA ASP A 190 19.49 7.78 -12.04
C ASP A 190 18.52 8.39 -13.07
N GLY A 191 17.84 7.57 -13.86
CA GLY A 191 16.91 7.98 -14.91
C GLY A 191 15.69 8.72 -14.39
N GLY A 192 15.20 9.68 -15.16
CA GLY A 192 14.02 10.47 -14.78
C GLY A 192 13.01 10.63 -15.91
N VAL A 193 11.72 10.56 -15.57
CA VAL A 193 10.62 10.89 -16.48
C VAL A 193 9.73 11.90 -15.77
N LEU A 194 9.58 13.09 -16.33
CA LEU A 194 8.94 14.20 -15.64
C LEU A 194 8.05 15.07 -16.54
N ASP A 195 7.39 16.06 -15.93
CA ASP A 195 6.45 16.96 -16.59
C ASP A 195 5.29 16.20 -17.26
N ASN A 196 5.16 16.22 -18.57
CA ASN A 196 4.14 15.50 -19.34
C ASN A 196 4.73 14.39 -20.21
N ALA A 197 5.99 14.00 -19.98
CA ALA A 197 6.67 13.00 -20.79
C ALA A 197 6.00 11.63 -20.74
N GLU A 198 6.04 10.91 -21.84
CA GLU A 198 5.52 9.56 -21.95
C GLU A 198 6.63 8.59 -22.40
N VAL A 199 6.86 7.53 -21.62
CA VAL A 199 7.81 6.46 -21.93
C VAL A 199 7.02 5.16 -22.01
N TYR A 200 7.09 4.46 -23.15
CA TYR A 200 6.22 3.32 -23.42
C TYR A 200 6.85 2.28 -24.37
N GLY A 201 6.10 1.25 -24.71
CA GLY A 201 6.58 0.19 -25.58
C GLY A 201 7.65 -0.65 -24.88
N ASN A 202 8.82 -0.72 -25.48
CA ASN A 202 10.00 -1.39 -24.92
C ASN A 202 11.15 -0.40 -24.64
N ALA A 203 10.84 0.85 -24.36
CA ALA A 203 11.84 1.88 -24.11
C ALA A 203 12.65 1.58 -22.83
N HIS A 204 13.93 1.86 -22.87
CA HIS A 204 14.84 1.76 -21.74
C HIS A 204 15.46 3.12 -21.46
N ILE A 205 15.22 3.68 -20.29
CA ILE A 205 15.72 4.98 -19.84
C ILE A 205 16.81 4.75 -18.80
N ASP A 206 18.05 4.79 -19.25
CA ASP A 206 19.26 4.51 -18.48
C ASP A 206 19.95 5.84 -18.09
N GLY A 207 19.82 6.26 -16.85
CA GLY A 207 20.49 7.43 -16.27
C GLY A 207 20.21 8.77 -16.96
N ILE A 208 19.30 8.83 -17.93
CA ILE A 208 18.91 10.05 -18.64
C ILE A 208 17.56 10.60 -18.18
N TRP A 209 17.30 11.85 -18.51
CA TRP A 209 16.07 12.53 -18.14
C TRP A 209 15.22 12.84 -19.35
N ILE A 210 13.97 12.42 -19.32
CA ILE A 210 12.94 12.66 -20.33
C ILE A 210 11.94 13.64 -19.74
N CYS A 211 11.74 14.79 -20.38
CA CYS A 211 10.97 15.91 -19.85
C CYS A 211 10.03 16.53 -20.88
N ASP A 212 9.30 17.55 -20.47
CA ASP A 212 8.33 18.30 -21.28
C ASP A 212 7.23 17.40 -21.82
N ASP A 213 7.01 17.41 -23.12
CA ASP A 213 6.01 16.60 -23.83
C ASP A 213 6.69 15.47 -24.65
N ASP A 214 7.92 15.09 -24.31
CA ASP A 214 8.68 14.06 -25.01
C ASP A 214 8.00 12.69 -24.95
N LYS A 215 8.09 11.95 -26.05
CA LYS A 215 7.57 10.58 -26.17
C LYS A 215 8.66 9.65 -26.64
N VAL A 216 8.92 8.62 -25.83
CA VAL A 216 9.97 7.61 -26.08
C VAL A 216 9.35 6.23 -26.11
N GLN A 217 9.68 5.46 -27.16
CA GLN A 217 9.16 4.11 -27.41
C GLN A 217 10.27 3.07 -27.55
#